data_be773657aaa67624b5a5a234a991fca0
#
_entry.id   be773657aaa67624b5a5a234a991fca0
#
_cell.length_a   1.000
_cell.length_b   1.000
_cell.length_c   1.000
_cell.angle_alpha   90.00
_cell.angle_beta   90.00
_cell.angle_gamma   90.00
#
_symmetry.space_group_name_H-M   'P 1'
#
loop_
_entity.id
_entity.type
_entity.pdbx_description
1 polymer ?
#
loop_
_entity_poly.entity_id
_entity_poly.type
_entity_poly.pdbx_seq_one_letter_code
_entity_poly.pdbx_strand_id
1 'polypeptide(L)'
;MSDMELLRYGITGTDTGIGKTVVACALAERARQLGLRVAAMKPVESGIDERIVFDGGPRSDAERLRRASGGEDPLTLVRPYVLEEPLAPMVAAQRAGIVIDLTTLDAACATLCADRNLLLVEGAGGLLVPITAACSFLDLFARWQCGLIIVAGNRLGVLNHVLLTVRAAESANVPVRAVILTQYTDVDAGIAEATNYDALVTLLPRYLILRFQWIDR
;
A
#
# COMPACT_ATOMS: atom_id res chain seq x y z
N MET A 1 -24.21 -15.91 -12.06
CA MET A 1 -22.82 -15.45 -11.87
C MET A 1 -22.50 -15.82 -10.44
N SER A 2 -21.51 -16.70 -10.21
CA SER A 2 -21.10 -17.06 -8.85
C SER A 2 -20.65 -15.78 -8.12
N ASP A 3 -21.19 -15.54 -6.93
CA ASP A 3 -20.72 -14.50 -6.03
C ASP A 3 -19.23 -14.79 -5.72
N MET A 4 -18.33 -14.15 -6.43
CA MET A 4 -16.91 -14.19 -6.10
C MET A 4 -16.72 -13.47 -4.77
N GLU A 5 -16.14 -14.16 -3.79
CA GLU A 5 -15.79 -13.59 -2.52
C GLU A 5 -14.88 -12.37 -2.71
N LEU A 6 -15.15 -11.28 -1.99
CA LEU A 6 -14.35 -10.08 -2.04
C LEU A 6 -12.95 -10.32 -1.45
N LEU A 7 -11.94 -10.20 -2.30
CA LEU A 7 -10.54 -10.23 -1.88
C LEU A 7 -10.11 -8.85 -1.37
N ARG A 8 -9.39 -8.82 -0.24
CA ARG A 8 -8.85 -7.60 0.36
C ARG A 8 -7.35 -7.74 0.56
N TYR A 9 -6.58 -6.81 0.00
CA TYR A 9 -5.13 -6.78 0.18
C TYR A 9 -4.67 -5.43 0.71
N GLY A 10 -3.91 -5.47 1.82
CA GLY A 10 -3.16 -4.34 2.34
C GLY A 10 -1.78 -4.30 1.69
N ILE A 11 -1.44 -3.18 1.09
CA ILE A 11 -0.12 -2.94 0.49
C ILE A 11 0.68 -2.10 1.46
N THR A 12 1.65 -2.71 2.11
CA THR A 12 2.57 -2.06 3.04
C THR A 12 3.97 -1.98 2.47
N GLY A 13 4.80 -1.14 3.04
CA GLY A 13 6.21 -1.04 2.68
C GLY A 13 7.14 -1.39 3.82
N THR A 14 8.40 -1.64 3.47
CA THR A 14 9.48 -1.63 4.45
C THR A 14 10.03 -0.21 4.69
N ASP A 15 9.61 0.77 3.84
CA ASP A 15 10.04 2.16 3.90
C ASP A 15 9.10 3.07 3.07
N THR A 16 9.41 4.37 3.03
CA THR A 16 8.78 5.36 2.15
C THR A 16 9.54 5.43 0.81
N GLY A 17 8.85 5.77 -0.29
CA GLY A 17 9.47 5.96 -1.61
C GLY A 17 9.97 4.69 -2.31
N ILE A 18 9.57 3.50 -1.85
CA ILE A 18 10.03 2.21 -2.37
C ILE A 18 9.10 1.60 -3.44
N GLY A 19 8.14 2.37 -3.96
CA GLY A 19 7.27 1.95 -5.06
C GLY A 19 5.97 1.26 -4.68
N LYS A 20 5.46 1.44 -3.45
CA LYS A 20 4.13 0.89 -3.07
C LYS A 20 3.05 1.24 -4.07
N THR A 21 2.92 2.52 -4.39
CA THR A 21 1.88 3.02 -5.30
C THR A 21 2.03 2.47 -6.71
N VAL A 22 3.26 2.33 -7.20
CA VAL A 22 3.51 1.74 -8.53
C VAL A 22 3.06 0.29 -8.57
N VAL A 23 3.42 -0.50 -7.55
CA VAL A 23 2.98 -1.89 -7.40
C VAL A 23 1.46 -1.98 -7.27
N ALA A 24 0.86 -1.14 -6.43
CA ALA A 24 -0.59 -1.13 -6.21
C ALA A 24 -1.36 -0.80 -7.49
N CYS A 25 -0.90 0.21 -8.25
CA CYS A 25 -1.49 0.56 -9.54
C CYS A 25 -1.36 -0.58 -10.56
N ALA A 26 -0.19 -1.19 -10.67
CA ALA A 26 0.02 -2.32 -11.57
C ALA A 26 -0.89 -3.52 -11.24
N LEU A 27 -1.07 -3.82 -9.95
CA LEU A 27 -1.99 -4.87 -9.49
C LEU A 27 -3.45 -4.52 -9.82
N ALA A 28 -3.87 -3.26 -9.59
CA ALA A 28 -5.22 -2.79 -9.91
C ALA A 28 -5.51 -2.89 -11.40
N GLU A 29 -4.62 -2.37 -12.24
CA GLU A 29 -4.75 -2.42 -13.70
C GLU A 29 -4.80 -3.86 -14.21
N ARG A 30 -3.91 -4.72 -13.70
CA ARG A 30 -3.89 -6.13 -14.09
C ARG A 30 -5.16 -6.87 -13.68
N ALA A 31 -5.67 -6.63 -12.48
CA ALA A 31 -6.92 -7.22 -12.02
C ALA A 31 -8.11 -6.79 -12.89
N ARG A 32 -8.18 -5.52 -13.27
CA ARG A 32 -9.21 -5.01 -14.21
C ARG A 32 -9.12 -5.64 -15.58
N GLN A 33 -7.91 -5.80 -16.13
CA GLN A 33 -7.71 -6.50 -17.40
C GLN A 33 -8.20 -7.97 -17.37
N LEU A 34 -8.21 -8.58 -16.18
CA LEU A 34 -8.77 -9.91 -15.94
C LEU A 34 -10.29 -9.90 -15.69
N GLY A 35 -10.94 -8.76 -15.83
CA GLY A 35 -12.39 -8.60 -15.68
C GLY A 35 -12.86 -8.43 -14.24
N LEU A 36 -11.96 -8.20 -13.27
CA LEU A 36 -12.36 -7.94 -11.88
C LEU A 36 -12.84 -6.50 -11.69
N ARG A 37 -13.85 -6.32 -10.86
CA ARG A 37 -14.28 -5.02 -10.34
C ARG A 37 -13.38 -4.67 -9.17
N VAL A 38 -12.50 -3.68 -9.38
CA VAL A 38 -11.46 -3.28 -8.42
C VAL A 38 -11.84 -1.97 -7.76
N ALA A 39 -11.66 -1.90 -6.44
CA ALA A 39 -11.56 -0.64 -5.70
C ALA A 39 -10.14 -0.48 -5.14
N ALA A 40 -9.71 0.76 -4.98
CA ALA A 40 -8.46 1.08 -4.31
C ALA A 40 -8.67 2.16 -3.26
N MET A 41 -7.89 2.11 -2.19
CA MET A 41 -7.97 3.04 -1.06
C MET A 41 -6.58 3.43 -0.57
N LYS A 42 -6.40 4.71 -0.28
CA LYS A 42 -5.29 5.30 0.47
C LYS A 42 -5.89 5.97 1.71
N PRO A 43 -6.08 5.26 2.82
CA PRO A 43 -6.88 5.75 3.96
C PRO A 43 -6.45 7.10 4.49
N VAL A 44 -5.14 7.32 4.55
CA VAL A 44 -4.51 8.59 4.92
C VAL A 44 -3.35 8.85 3.97
N GLU A 45 -3.30 10.04 3.40
CA GLU A 45 -2.19 10.51 2.56
C GLU A 45 -1.60 11.79 3.14
N SER A 46 -0.29 11.81 3.35
CA SER A 46 0.47 12.96 3.87
C SER A 46 1.44 13.49 2.83
N GLY A 47 1.83 14.75 2.96
CA GLY A 47 2.73 15.42 2.02
C GLY A 47 2.01 15.97 0.79
N ILE A 48 0.70 16.27 0.89
CA ILE A 48 -0.10 16.77 -0.21
C ILE A 48 -0.58 18.19 0.08
N ASP A 49 -0.10 19.16 -0.69
CA ASP A 49 -0.65 20.51 -0.70
C ASP A 49 -1.70 20.62 -1.82
N GLU A 50 -2.98 20.57 -1.45
CA GLU A 50 -4.09 20.66 -2.41
C GLU A 50 -4.21 22.03 -3.11
N ARG A 51 -3.53 23.05 -2.61
CA ARG A 51 -3.48 24.39 -3.24
C ARG A 51 -2.58 24.42 -4.48
N ILE A 52 -1.64 23.48 -4.58
CA ILE A 52 -0.73 23.39 -5.73
C ILE A 52 -1.50 22.77 -6.90
N VAL A 53 -1.68 23.51 -7.97
CA VAL A 53 -2.28 23.02 -9.22
C VAL A 53 -1.19 22.48 -10.12
N PHE A 54 -1.31 21.21 -10.51
CA PHE A 54 -0.40 20.57 -11.47
C PHE A 54 -1.08 20.50 -12.84
N ASP A 55 -0.37 20.88 -13.89
CA ASP A 55 -0.82 20.66 -15.26
C ASP A 55 -0.49 19.21 -15.68
N GLY A 56 -1.54 18.41 -15.88
CA GLY A 56 -1.48 17.23 -16.74
C GLY A 56 -1.26 15.86 -16.13
N GLY A 57 -1.34 15.66 -14.80
CA GLY A 57 -1.19 14.30 -14.23
C GLY A 57 -1.81 14.12 -12.83
N PRO A 58 -1.93 12.87 -12.34
CA PRO A 58 -2.36 12.64 -10.97
C PRO A 58 -1.31 13.17 -10.00
N ARG A 59 -1.75 14.00 -9.04
CA ARG A 59 -0.90 14.71 -8.07
C ARG A 59 -0.46 13.83 -6.92
N SER A 60 -1.23 12.80 -6.63
CA SER A 60 -1.11 12.03 -5.40
C SER A 60 -1.19 10.53 -5.66
N ASP A 61 -0.75 9.75 -4.67
CA ASP A 61 -0.87 8.30 -4.70
C ASP A 61 -2.34 7.88 -4.82
N ALA A 62 -3.24 8.55 -4.09
CA ALA A 62 -4.67 8.26 -4.14
C ALA A 62 -5.29 8.52 -5.52
N GLU A 63 -4.88 9.59 -6.21
CA GLU A 63 -5.34 9.86 -7.58
C GLU A 63 -4.83 8.80 -8.58
N ARG A 64 -3.59 8.36 -8.43
CA ARG A 64 -3.00 7.27 -9.23
C ARG A 64 -3.75 5.97 -9.00
N LEU A 65 -3.98 5.60 -7.74
CA LEU A 65 -4.74 4.42 -7.35
C LEU A 65 -6.17 4.46 -7.88
N ARG A 66 -6.86 5.59 -7.73
CA ARG A 66 -8.20 5.82 -8.25
C ARG A 66 -8.26 5.59 -9.77
N ARG A 67 -7.32 6.16 -10.52
CA ARG A 67 -7.22 5.96 -11.97
C ARG A 67 -6.98 4.50 -12.33
N ALA A 68 -6.04 3.84 -11.65
CA ALA A 68 -5.69 2.43 -11.88
C ALA A 68 -6.85 1.49 -11.58
N SER A 69 -7.68 1.79 -10.57
CA SER A 69 -8.87 1.00 -10.21
C SER A 69 -10.11 1.27 -11.10
N GLY A 70 -10.06 2.25 -12.03
CA GLY A 70 -11.16 2.53 -12.96
C GLY A 70 -11.64 3.98 -12.95
N GLY A 71 -11.28 4.76 -11.95
CA GLY A 71 -11.58 6.20 -11.89
C GLY A 71 -13.00 6.57 -11.42
N GLU A 72 -13.85 5.59 -11.12
CA GLU A 72 -15.28 5.80 -10.83
C GLU A 72 -15.53 6.29 -9.40
N ASP A 73 -14.75 5.75 -8.43
CA ASP A 73 -14.98 6.06 -7.02
C ASP A 73 -14.63 7.53 -6.69
N PRO A 74 -15.41 8.22 -5.84
CA PRO A 74 -15.09 9.56 -5.37
C PRO A 74 -13.73 9.58 -4.65
N LEU A 75 -12.90 10.61 -4.90
CA LEU A 75 -11.58 10.71 -4.26
C LEU A 75 -11.68 10.77 -2.74
N THR A 76 -12.76 11.34 -2.20
CA THR A 76 -13.04 11.40 -0.76
C THR A 76 -13.29 10.02 -0.13
N LEU A 77 -13.71 9.01 -0.91
CA LEU A 77 -13.78 7.63 -0.44
C LEU A 77 -12.44 6.91 -0.59
N VAL A 78 -11.75 7.16 -1.71
CA VAL A 78 -10.41 6.60 -1.95
C VAL A 78 -9.40 7.13 -0.94
N ARG A 79 -9.52 8.42 -0.56
CA ARG A 79 -8.64 9.12 0.38
C ARG A 79 -9.46 9.96 1.36
N PRO A 80 -9.97 9.37 2.43
CA PRO A 80 -10.73 10.09 3.45
C PRO A 80 -9.94 11.19 4.17
N TYR A 81 -8.64 10.98 4.38
CA TYR A 81 -7.77 11.98 5.04
C TYR A 81 -6.59 12.37 4.15
N VAL A 82 -6.43 13.68 3.98
CA VAL A 82 -5.29 14.30 3.33
C VAL A 82 -4.61 15.26 4.30
N LEU A 83 -3.29 15.20 4.38
CA LEU A 83 -2.48 15.97 5.31
C LEU A 83 -1.36 16.67 4.53
N GLU A 84 -1.12 17.95 4.82
CA GLU A 84 -0.16 18.77 4.06
C GLU A 84 1.29 18.38 4.37
N GLU A 85 1.62 18.13 5.64
CA GLU A 85 2.99 17.85 6.02
C GLU A 85 3.40 16.41 5.70
N PRO A 86 4.62 16.17 5.12
CA PRO A 86 5.11 14.83 4.75
C PRO A 86 5.64 14.07 5.98
N LEU A 87 4.76 13.80 6.92
CA LEU A 87 5.05 13.11 8.19
C LEU A 87 4.21 11.84 8.32
N ALA A 88 4.50 11.04 9.35
CA ALA A 88 3.62 9.93 9.71
C ALA A 88 2.19 10.46 9.98
N PRO A 89 1.13 9.74 9.54
CA PRO A 89 -0.26 10.19 9.62
C PRO A 89 -0.65 10.77 10.98
N MET A 90 -0.35 10.08 12.08
CA MET A 90 -0.63 10.55 13.44
C MET A 90 0.02 11.90 13.72
N VAL A 91 1.29 12.06 13.35
CA VAL A 91 2.05 13.29 13.63
C VAL A 91 1.54 14.44 12.77
N ALA A 92 1.32 14.19 11.47
CA ALA A 92 0.79 15.21 10.56
C ALA A 92 -0.60 15.68 10.98
N ALA A 93 -1.48 14.74 11.37
CA ALA A 93 -2.83 15.05 11.85
C ALA A 93 -2.81 15.88 13.15
N GLN A 94 -1.97 15.50 14.11
CA GLN A 94 -1.80 16.26 15.36
C GLN A 94 -1.37 17.71 15.10
N ARG A 95 -0.40 17.90 14.18
CA ARG A 95 0.09 19.24 13.83
C ARG A 95 -0.95 20.07 13.07
N ALA A 96 -1.78 19.40 12.26
CA ALA A 96 -2.88 20.05 11.54
C ALA A 96 -4.15 20.26 12.40
N GLY A 97 -4.19 19.78 13.64
CA GLY A 97 -5.40 19.83 14.47
C GLY A 97 -6.52 18.92 13.95
N ILE A 98 -6.20 17.91 13.15
CA ILE A 98 -7.15 16.96 12.57
C ILE A 98 -7.21 15.71 13.45
N VAL A 99 -8.42 15.25 13.74
CA VAL A 99 -8.64 13.96 14.39
C VAL A 99 -8.97 12.91 13.32
N ILE A 100 -8.11 11.90 13.20
CA ILE A 100 -8.39 10.76 12.31
C ILE A 100 -9.36 9.83 13.05
N ASP A 101 -10.59 9.75 12.55
CA ASP A 101 -11.63 8.88 13.08
C ASP A 101 -11.65 7.56 12.29
N LEU A 102 -11.44 6.45 13.00
CA LEU A 102 -11.44 5.11 12.41
C LEU A 102 -12.83 4.72 11.87
N THR A 103 -13.93 5.26 12.44
CA THR A 103 -15.28 4.98 11.93
C THR A 103 -15.50 5.59 10.55
N THR A 104 -14.91 6.74 10.27
CA THR A 104 -14.89 7.36 8.94
C THR A 104 -14.13 6.48 7.93
N LEU A 105 -12.98 5.93 8.34
CA LEU A 105 -12.21 5.01 7.51
C LEU A 105 -12.99 3.70 7.25
N ASP A 106 -13.63 3.14 8.26
CA ASP A 106 -14.45 1.93 8.14
C ASP A 106 -15.63 2.14 7.18
N ALA A 107 -16.33 3.25 7.28
CA ALA A 107 -17.46 3.59 6.41
C ALA A 107 -17.04 3.74 4.95
N ALA A 108 -15.92 4.44 4.70
CA ALA A 108 -15.35 4.58 3.36
C ALA A 108 -14.92 3.21 2.78
N CYS A 109 -14.23 2.38 3.58
CA CYS A 109 -13.83 1.03 3.19
C CYS A 109 -15.06 0.16 2.83
N ALA A 110 -16.10 0.17 3.67
CA ALA A 110 -17.32 -0.59 3.43
C ALA A 110 -18.02 -0.14 2.14
N THR A 111 -18.09 1.16 1.90
CA THR A 111 -18.67 1.72 0.66
C THR A 111 -17.87 1.29 -0.58
N LEU A 112 -16.55 1.35 -0.52
CA LEU A 112 -15.67 0.91 -1.61
C LEU A 112 -15.76 -0.61 -1.87
N CYS A 113 -16.11 -1.40 -0.87
CA CYS A 113 -16.28 -2.85 -1.01
C CYS A 113 -17.58 -3.24 -1.73
N ALA A 114 -18.58 -2.36 -1.79
CA ALA A 114 -19.84 -2.67 -2.43
C ALA A 114 -19.66 -3.01 -3.91
N ASP A 115 -20.20 -4.14 -4.34
CA ASP A 115 -20.13 -4.63 -5.72
C ASP A 115 -18.70 -4.75 -6.30
N ARG A 116 -17.71 -5.02 -5.47
CA ARG A 116 -16.30 -5.23 -5.89
C ARG A 116 -15.88 -6.69 -5.70
N ASN A 117 -14.89 -7.10 -6.48
CA ASN A 117 -14.23 -8.40 -6.35
C ASN A 117 -12.88 -8.28 -5.64
N LEU A 118 -12.27 -7.10 -5.70
CA LEU A 118 -10.96 -6.81 -5.14
C LEU A 118 -10.91 -5.41 -4.53
N LEU A 119 -10.45 -5.32 -3.28
CA LEU A 119 -10.04 -4.06 -2.65
C LEU A 119 -8.53 -4.06 -2.42
N LEU A 120 -7.85 -3.04 -2.90
CA LEU A 120 -6.45 -2.76 -2.61
C LEU A 120 -6.35 -1.56 -1.67
N VAL A 121 -5.75 -1.76 -0.50
CA VAL A 121 -5.57 -0.69 0.50
C VAL A 121 -4.09 -0.38 0.65
N GLU A 122 -3.66 0.80 0.23
CA GLU A 122 -2.26 1.21 0.38
C GLU A 122 -2.04 1.97 1.68
N GLY A 123 -1.10 1.48 2.50
CA GLY A 123 -0.62 2.18 3.69
C GLY A 123 0.36 3.32 3.36
N ALA A 124 0.71 4.11 4.36
CA ALA A 124 1.78 5.11 4.28
C ALA A 124 3.03 4.58 5.02
N GLY A 125 4.20 4.63 4.35
CA GLY A 125 5.44 4.12 4.93
C GLY A 125 5.42 2.62 5.22
N GLY A 126 5.79 2.23 6.42
CA GLY A 126 5.86 0.84 6.88
C GLY A 126 4.62 0.35 7.63
N LEU A 127 4.62 -0.96 7.94
CA LEU A 127 3.47 -1.65 8.52
C LEU A 127 3.05 -1.10 9.90
N LEU A 128 4.01 -0.69 10.73
CA LEU A 128 3.74 -0.17 12.07
C LEU A 128 3.63 1.36 12.14
N VAL A 129 3.56 2.05 10.99
CA VAL A 129 3.36 3.50 10.98
C VAL A 129 2.03 3.84 11.63
N PRO A 130 2.03 4.74 12.66
CA PRO A 130 0.83 5.08 13.41
C PRO A 130 -0.13 5.97 12.60
N ILE A 131 -1.39 5.55 12.57
CA ILE A 131 -2.52 6.35 12.07
C ILE A 131 -3.04 7.22 13.21
N THR A 132 -3.18 6.60 14.38
CA THR A 132 -3.52 7.25 15.65
C THR A 132 -2.61 6.72 16.76
N ALA A 133 -2.70 7.23 17.99
CA ALA A 133 -1.93 6.70 19.12
C ALA A 133 -2.25 5.22 19.44
N ALA A 134 -3.43 4.73 19.05
CA ALA A 134 -3.92 3.38 19.34
C ALA A 134 -4.05 2.49 18.10
N CYS A 135 -3.74 2.99 16.91
CA CYS A 135 -3.94 2.25 15.67
C CYS A 135 -2.81 2.53 14.66
N SER A 136 -2.12 1.49 14.25
CA SER A 136 -1.17 1.47 13.15
C SER A 136 -1.83 0.96 11.84
N PHE A 137 -1.09 0.96 10.73
CA PHE A 137 -1.58 0.29 9.52
C PHE A 137 -1.73 -1.22 9.70
N LEU A 138 -0.91 -1.86 10.55
CA LEU A 138 -1.09 -3.29 10.87
C LEU A 138 -2.46 -3.54 11.51
N ASP A 139 -2.84 -2.71 12.49
CA ASP A 139 -4.13 -2.82 13.18
C ASP A 139 -5.30 -2.58 12.21
N LEU A 140 -5.15 -1.62 11.31
CA LEU A 140 -6.16 -1.33 10.29
C LEU A 140 -6.31 -2.50 9.30
N PHE A 141 -5.23 -3.08 8.84
CA PHE A 141 -5.28 -4.24 7.94
C PHE A 141 -5.85 -5.49 8.62
N ALA A 142 -5.52 -5.72 9.90
CA ALA A 142 -6.13 -6.77 10.72
C ALA A 142 -7.64 -6.56 10.85
N ARG A 143 -8.07 -5.35 11.20
CA ARG A 143 -9.47 -4.94 11.34
C ARG A 143 -10.28 -5.18 10.06
N TRP A 144 -9.70 -4.90 8.89
CA TRP A 144 -10.34 -5.08 7.59
C TRP A 144 -10.09 -6.45 6.97
N GLN A 145 -9.46 -7.36 7.71
CA GLN A 145 -9.16 -8.74 7.27
C GLN A 145 -8.38 -8.78 5.94
N CYS A 146 -7.43 -7.88 5.77
CA CYS A 146 -6.60 -7.83 4.58
C CYS A 146 -5.48 -8.89 4.62
N GLY A 147 -5.25 -9.56 3.50
CA GLY A 147 -3.98 -10.23 3.27
C GLY A 147 -2.90 -9.21 2.87
N LEU A 148 -1.66 -9.33 3.38
CA LEU A 148 -0.63 -8.34 3.14
C LEU A 148 0.21 -8.65 1.90
N ILE A 149 0.48 -7.61 1.13
CA ILE A 149 1.54 -7.55 0.12
C ILE A 149 2.60 -6.58 0.65
N ILE A 150 3.79 -7.10 0.92
CA ILE A 150 4.91 -6.33 1.46
C ILE A 150 5.77 -5.88 0.29
N VAL A 151 5.87 -4.58 0.07
CA VAL A 151 6.76 -3.97 -0.92
C VAL A 151 8.05 -3.57 -0.26
N ALA A 152 9.18 -3.93 -0.84
CA ALA A 152 10.51 -3.69 -0.28
C ALA A 152 11.48 -3.22 -1.37
N GLY A 153 12.13 -2.08 -1.14
CA GLY A 153 13.17 -1.58 -2.06
C GLY A 153 14.40 -2.49 -2.01
N ASN A 154 14.79 -3.01 -3.18
CA ASN A 154 15.92 -3.93 -3.30
C ASN A 154 17.25 -3.19 -3.08
N ARG A 155 17.77 -3.24 -1.86
CA ARG A 155 19.02 -2.59 -1.44
C ARG A 155 19.63 -3.29 -0.24
N LEU A 156 20.86 -2.94 0.11
CA LEU A 156 21.49 -3.44 1.34
C LEU A 156 20.60 -3.13 2.57
N GLY A 157 20.41 -4.12 3.45
CA GLY A 157 19.56 -4.04 4.64
C GLY A 157 18.12 -4.51 4.44
N VAL A 158 17.67 -4.74 3.20
CA VAL A 158 16.28 -5.15 2.91
C VAL A 158 15.90 -6.47 3.56
N LEU A 159 16.82 -7.41 3.70
CA LEU A 159 16.57 -8.70 4.36
C LEU A 159 16.05 -8.49 5.78
N ASN A 160 16.74 -7.67 6.58
CA ASN A 160 16.30 -7.33 7.93
C ASN A 160 14.92 -6.67 7.94
N HIS A 161 14.70 -5.68 7.07
CA HIS A 161 13.43 -4.95 7.03
C HIS A 161 12.25 -5.84 6.63
N VAL A 162 12.44 -6.72 5.65
CA VAL A 162 11.41 -7.69 5.25
C VAL A 162 11.11 -8.68 6.38
N LEU A 163 12.14 -9.27 6.99
CA LEU A 163 11.97 -10.23 8.08
C LEU A 163 11.25 -9.62 9.30
N LEU A 164 11.58 -8.37 9.66
CA LEU A 164 10.91 -7.66 10.74
C LEU A 164 9.43 -7.41 10.40
N THR A 165 9.14 -6.98 9.16
CA THR A 165 7.77 -6.72 8.69
C THR A 165 6.94 -8.01 8.67
N VAL A 166 7.50 -9.11 8.16
CA VAL A 166 6.84 -10.43 8.14
C VAL A 166 6.54 -10.89 9.57
N ARG A 167 7.51 -10.80 10.49
CA ARG A 167 7.31 -11.20 11.89
C ARG A 167 6.26 -10.36 12.60
N ALA A 168 6.22 -9.04 12.34
CA ALA A 168 5.18 -8.18 12.89
C ALA A 168 3.79 -8.61 12.40
N ALA A 169 3.65 -8.91 11.11
CA ALA A 169 2.40 -9.41 10.54
C ALA A 169 1.98 -10.76 11.14
N GLU A 170 2.92 -11.71 11.24
CA GLU A 170 2.67 -13.03 11.85
C GLU A 170 2.24 -12.93 13.32
N SER A 171 2.88 -12.05 14.09
CA SER A 171 2.54 -11.83 15.51
C SER A 171 1.14 -11.28 15.71
N ALA A 172 0.60 -10.56 14.74
CA ALA A 172 -0.76 -10.04 14.74
C ALA A 172 -1.77 -10.96 14.00
N ASN A 173 -1.34 -12.16 13.57
CA ASN A 173 -2.13 -13.09 12.76
C ASN A 173 -2.67 -12.50 11.46
N VAL A 174 -1.95 -11.54 10.86
CA VAL A 174 -2.30 -10.97 9.55
C VAL A 174 -1.55 -11.74 8.46
N PRO A 175 -2.26 -12.39 7.53
CA PRO A 175 -1.62 -13.28 6.57
C PRO A 175 -0.81 -12.49 5.53
N VAL A 176 0.48 -12.83 5.38
CA VAL A 176 1.32 -12.32 4.30
C VAL A 176 1.07 -13.16 3.05
N ARG A 177 0.74 -12.50 1.94
CA ARG A 177 0.44 -13.14 0.65
C ARG A 177 1.62 -13.10 -0.31
N ALA A 178 2.36 -11.99 -0.31
CA ALA A 178 3.56 -11.85 -1.13
C ALA A 178 4.53 -10.83 -0.54
N VAL A 179 5.79 -10.98 -0.90
CA VAL A 179 6.84 -9.96 -0.76
C VAL A 179 7.29 -9.58 -2.17
N ILE A 180 7.28 -8.28 -2.48
CA ILE A 180 7.65 -7.75 -3.78
C ILE A 180 8.90 -6.88 -3.62
N LEU A 181 10.03 -7.36 -4.15
CA LEU A 181 11.25 -6.57 -4.25
C LEU A 181 11.14 -5.63 -5.45
N THR A 182 11.22 -4.35 -5.19
CA THR A 182 11.18 -3.29 -6.21
C THR A 182 12.57 -2.79 -6.52
N GLN A 183 12.84 -2.51 -7.78
CA GLN A 183 14.10 -1.97 -8.26
C GLN A 183 13.89 -1.05 -9.44
N TYR A 184 14.59 0.08 -9.47
CA TYR A 184 14.69 0.92 -10.66
C TYR A 184 15.54 0.22 -11.71
N THR A 185 15.12 0.24 -12.97
CA THR A 185 15.83 -0.44 -14.08
C THR A 185 17.14 0.26 -14.46
N ASP A 186 17.27 1.55 -14.15
CA ASP A 186 18.40 2.38 -14.57
C ASP A 186 19.56 2.42 -13.56
N VAL A 187 19.46 1.64 -12.48
CA VAL A 187 20.51 1.54 -11.47
C VAL A 187 21.24 0.22 -11.62
N ASP A 188 22.55 0.28 -11.77
CA ASP A 188 23.41 -0.90 -11.76
C ASP A 188 23.21 -1.65 -10.44
N ALA A 189 22.83 -2.92 -10.54
CA ALA A 189 22.62 -3.76 -9.37
C ALA A 189 23.97 -4.08 -8.71
N GLY A 190 24.13 -3.64 -7.48
CA GLY A 190 25.23 -4.06 -6.62
C GLY A 190 25.11 -5.53 -6.20
N ILE A 191 26.08 -6.03 -5.47
CA ILE A 191 26.08 -7.42 -4.96
C ILE A 191 24.86 -7.69 -4.09
N ALA A 192 24.47 -6.75 -3.24
CA ALA A 192 23.30 -6.89 -2.39
C ALA A 192 22.01 -7.06 -3.22
N GLU A 193 21.80 -6.19 -4.21
CA GLU A 193 20.65 -6.21 -5.10
C GLU A 193 20.58 -7.50 -5.93
N ALA A 194 21.73 -8.04 -6.34
CA ALA A 194 21.81 -9.30 -7.08
C ALA A 194 21.46 -10.52 -6.22
N THR A 195 21.73 -10.50 -4.90
CA THR A 195 21.61 -11.66 -4.02
C THR A 195 20.38 -11.64 -3.12
N ASN A 196 19.78 -10.48 -2.84
CA ASN A 196 18.68 -10.34 -1.89
C ASN A 196 17.47 -11.23 -2.21
N TYR A 197 17.13 -11.39 -3.50
CA TYR A 197 15.98 -12.20 -3.92
C TYR A 197 16.15 -13.67 -3.49
N ASP A 198 17.29 -14.28 -3.83
CA ASP A 198 17.54 -15.69 -3.54
C ASP A 198 17.67 -15.92 -2.03
N ALA A 199 18.25 -14.95 -1.30
CA ALA A 199 18.28 -14.95 0.14
C ALA A 199 16.87 -14.94 0.75
N LEU A 200 15.96 -14.07 0.25
CA LEU A 200 14.57 -14.04 0.74
C LEU A 200 13.80 -15.31 0.40
N VAL A 201 13.97 -15.88 -0.78
CA VAL A 201 13.37 -17.18 -1.14
C VAL A 201 13.82 -18.27 -0.16
N THR A 202 15.09 -18.28 0.22
CA THR A 202 15.63 -19.22 1.18
C THR A 202 15.11 -18.99 2.60
N LEU A 203 15.05 -17.73 3.06
CA LEU A 203 14.64 -17.36 4.41
C LEU A 203 13.14 -17.44 4.65
N LEU A 204 12.35 -17.28 3.59
CA LEU A 204 10.89 -17.19 3.61
C LEU A 204 10.23 -18.19 2.65
N PRO A 205 10.50 -19.50 2.76
CA PRO A 205 10.09 -20.51 1.78
C PRO A 205 8.57 -20.71 1.70
N ARG A 206 7.82 -20.17 2.67
CA ARG A 206 6.35 -20.27 2.72
C ARG A 206 5.65 -19.11 2.00
N TYR A 207 6.39 -18.09 1.57
CA TYR A 207 5.84 -16.89 0.99
C TYR A 207 6.20 -16.74 -0.49
N LEU A 208 5.30 -16.16 -1.24
CA LEU A 208 5.56 -15.78 -2.62
C LEU A 208 6.50 -14.58 -2.64
N ILE A 209 7.69 -14.75 -3.21
CA ILE A 209 8.67 -13.67 -3.40
C ILE A 209 8.69 -13.31 -4.88
N LEU A 210 8.50 -12.04 -5.20
CA LEU A 210 8.47 -11.52 -6.56
C LEU A 210 9.49 -10.41 -6.74
N ARG A 211 9.98 -10.22 -7.97
CA ARG A 211 10.74 -9.04 -8.40
C ARG A 211 9.83 -8.13 -9.20
N PHE A 212 9.91 -6.85 -8.96
CA PHE A 212 9.20 -5.83 -9.70
C PHE A 212 10.19 -4.74 -10.13
N GLN A 213 10.41 -4.63 -11.43
CA GLN A 213 11.26 -3.60 -12.01
C GLN A 213 10.39 -2.51 -12.62
N TRP A 214 10.75 -1.28 -12.42
CA TRP A 214 10.07 -0.15 -13.04
C TRP A 214 11.05 0.87 -13.61
N ILE A 215 10.56 1.61 -14.58
CA ILE A 215 11.22 2.81 -15.12
C ILE A 215 10.38 3.99 -14.62
N ASP A 216 11.01 4.95 -13.95
CA ASP A 216 10.36 6.23 -13.67
C ASP A 216 10.23 6.98 -15.00
N ARG A 217 8.99 7.28 -15.41
CA ARG A 217 8.68 8.03 -16.62
C ARG A 217 8.18 9.40 -16.26
#